data_32857b8f98fae34d55d716aea331529d
#
_entry.id   32857b8f98fae34d55d716aea331529d
#
_cell.length_a   1.000
_cell.length_b   1.000
_cell.length_c   1.000
_cell.angle_alpha   90.00
_cell.angle_beta   90.00
_cell.angle_gamma   90.00
#
_symmetry.space_group_name_H-M   'P 1'
#
loop_
_entity.id
_entity.type
_entity.pdbx_description
1 polymer ?
#
loop_
_entity_poly.entity_id
_entity_poly.type
_entity_poly.pdbx_seq_one_letter_code
_entity_poly.pdbx_strand_id
1 'polypeptide(L)'
;TLAEKDKVIAMYYGVDLGDIVATSSDPLLLNWKKVATPAIPRVKSGETLPYYVFDPAIWKEDSIYYAVTGGRTNTGPGNKAMRSTSLFSSQDLKIWKYEHNFMKNECFLPPGEDASCPYFWPIGNRYIFLFFSHTTGSQYLLGDYNKEEHCFYPTFHGRFNFMSFLPGGVHAPSVRTVLYI
;
A
#
# COMPACT_ATOMS: atom_id res chain seq x y z
N THR A 1 3.10 6.48 -6.64
CA THR A 1 2.58 7.38 -7.69
C THR A 1 1.97 6.57 -8.83
N LEU A 2 0.97 7.14 -9.50
CA LEU A 2 0.30 6.58 -10.69
C LEU A 2 0.34 7.63 -11.80
N ALA A 3 0.85 7.26 -12.97
CA ALA A 3 0.86 8.13 -14.15
C ALA A 3 -0.36 7.82 -15.03
N GLU A 4 -1.11 8.84 -15.40
CA GLU A 4 -2.14 8.84 -16.43
C GLU A 4 -1.68 9.69 -17.63
N LYS A 5 -2.46 9.71 -18.69
CA LYS A 5 -2.09 10.40 -19.94
C LYS A 5 -1.85 11.92 -19.75
N ASP A 6 -2.62 12.54 -18.87
CA ASP A 6 -2.68 14.00 -18.69
C ASP A 6 -2.23 14.48 -17.31
N LYS A 7 -1.94 13.55 -16.41
CA LYS A 7 -1.54 13.87 -15.03
C LYS A 7 -0.78 12.74 -14.36
N VAL A 8 -0.05 13.10 -13.33
CA VAL A 8 0.51 12.16 -12.36
C VAL A 8 -0.23 12.34 -11.05
N ILE A 9 -0.56 11.21 -10.42
CA ILE A 9 -1.25 11.13 -9.14
C ILE A 9 -0.24 10.65 -8.10
N ALA A 10 -0.09 11.40 -7.02
CA ALA A 10 0.67 11.00 -5.84
C ALA A 10 -0.31 10.74 -4.69
N MET A 11 -0.13 9.61 -4.03
CA MET A 11 -0.79 9.32 -2.77
C MET A 11 0.29 9.06 -1.72
N TYR A 12 0.17 9.67 -0.56
CA TYR A 12 1.20 9.62 0.48
C TYR A 12 0.59 9.83 1.86
N TYR A 13 1.26 9.30 2.87
CA TYR A 13 0.86 9.44 4.25
C TYR A 13 1.16 10.85 4.77
N GLY A 14 0.14 11.53 5.25
CA GLY A 14 0.25 12.78 5.97
C GLY A 14 0.21 12.50 7.48
N VAL A 15 1.30 12.82 8.17
CA VAL A 15 1.43 12.58 9.61
C VAL A 15 0.22 13.13 10.35
N ASP A 16 -0.41 12.29 11.18
CA ASP A 16 -1.60 12.56 11.98
C ASP A 16 -2.91 12.81 11.22
N LEU A 17 -2.87 12.94 9.91
CA LEU A 17 -4.05 13.16 9.09
C LEU A 17 -4.60 11.86 8.47
N GLY A 18 -3.72 11.04 7.91
CA GLY A 18 -4.05 9.92 7.05
C GLY A 18 -3.50 10.12 5.64
N ASP A 19 -4.02 9.40 4.65
CA ASP A 19 -3.51 9.51 3.29
C ASP A 19 -4.03 10.74 2.57
N ILE A 20 -3.13 11.37 1.84
CA ILE A 20 -3.37 12.57 1.05
C ILE A 20 -3.19 12.23 -0.42
N VAL A 21 -4.06 12.76 -1.27
CA VAL A 21 -3.94 12.66 -2.72
C VAL A 21 -3.58 14.03 -3.30
N ALA A 22 -2.55 14.05 -4.13
CA ALA A 22 -2.18 15.21 -4.94
C ALA A 22 -2.02 14.83 -6.41
N THR A 23 -2.26 15.77 -7.29
CA THR A 23 -2.10 15.59 -8.75
C THR A 23 -1.22 16.68 -9.33
N SER A 24 -0.50 16.33 -10.39
CA SER A 24 0.26 17.27 -11.20
C SER A 24 0.00 17.01 -12.69
N SER A 25 -0.32 18.04 -13.43
CA SER A 25 -0.31 18.05 -14.90
C SER A 25 0.91 18.79 -15.45
N ASP A 26 1.83 19.17 -14.59
CA ASP A 26 3.10 19.80 -14.97
C ASP A 26 4.07 18.72 -15.49
N PRO A 27 4.57 18.82 -16.73
CA PRO A 27 5.52 17.85 -17.29
C PRO A 27 6.81 17.68 -16.47
N LEU A 28 7.20 18.70 -15.71
CA LEU A 28 8.37 18.67 -14.85
C LEU A 28 8.05 18.27 -13.39
N LEU A 29 6.77 18.06 -13.09
CA LEU A 29 6.28 17.69 -11.75
C LEU A 29 6.68 18.67 -10.63
N LEU A 30 6.87 19.94 -10.97
CA LEU A 30 7.23 20.99 -10.01
C LEU A 30 6.00 21.56 -9.29
N ASN A 31 4.83 21.45 -9.92
CA ASN A 31 3.58 22.01 -9.41
C ASN A 31 2.58 20.92 -9.09
N TRP A 32 2.13 20.87 -7.85
CA TRP A 32 1.17 19.87 -7.35
C TRP A 32 -0.05 20.53 -6.74
N LYS A 33 -1.21 19.95 -6.98
CA LYS A 33 -2.47 20.34 -6.37
C LYS A 33 -2.99 19.21 -5.49
N LYS A 34 -3.23 19.50 -4.21
CA LYS A 34 -3.93 18.56 -3.31
C LYS A 34 -5.37 18.40 -3.75
N VAL A 35 -5.82 17.17 -3.90
CA VAL A 35 -7.17 16.82 -4.33
C VAL A 35 -8.04 16.53 -3.11
N ALA A 36 -7.49 15.81 -2.14
CA ALA A 36 -8.13 15.48 -0.88
C ALA A 36 -7.12 15.48 0.27
N THR A 37 -7.51 16.02 1.43
CA THR A 37 -6.68 16.14 2.63
C THR A 37 -7.57 16.03 3.88
N PRO A 38 -7.59 14.88 4.59
CA PRO A 38 -7.15 13.57 4.11
C PRO A 38 -8.11 12.99 3.07
N ALA A 39 -7.60 12.14 2.19
CA ALA A 39 -8.39 11.29 1.31
C ALA A 39 -8.91 10.07 2.07
N ILE A 40 -8.00 9.41 2.82
CA ILE A 40 -8.32 8.33 3.73
C ILE A 40 -7.90 8.79 5.14
N PRO A 41 -8.85 9.08 6.04
CA PRO A 41 -8.51 9.58 7.37
C PRO A 41 -7.92 8.48 8.25
N ARG A 42 -6.92 8.86 9.05
CA ARG A 42 -6.34 7.97 10.07
C ARG A 42 -7.23 7.85 11.31
N VAL A 43 -7.88 8.94 11.66
CA VAL A 43 -8.79 9.04 12.81
C VAL A 43 -10.03 9.78 12.37
N LYS A 44 -11.18 9.30 12.78
CA LYS A 44 -12.44 9.98 12.59
C LYS A 44 -13.07 10.20 13.96
N SER A 45 -13.39 11.45 14.26
CA SER A 45 -13.89 11.83 15.59
C SER A 45 -15.13 11.02 15.98
N GLY A 46 -15.02 10.31 17.12
CA GLY A 46 -16.14 9.51 17.67
C GLY A 46 -16.37 8.17 16.97
N GLU A 47 -15.56 7.77 16.00
CA GLU A 47 -15.68 6.49 15.30
C GLU A 47 -14.45 5.60 15.53
N THR A 48 -14.68 4.30 15.72
CA THR A 48 -13.63 3.28 15.62
C THR A 48 -13.55 2.86 14.16
N LEU A 49 -12.42 3.14 13.51
CA LEU A 49 -12.20 2.76 12.12
C LEU A 49 -11.87 1.26 12.04
N PRO A 50 -12.39 0.55 11.02
CA PRO A 50 -12.10 -0.87 10.81
C PRO A 50 -10.73 -1.11 10.18
N TYR A 51 -9.93 -0.07 10.00
CA TYR A 51 -8.65 -0.10 9.31
C TYR A 51 -7.62 0.76 10.02
N TYR A 52 -6.37 0.55 9.65
CA TYR A 52 -5.26 1.40 10.03
C TYR A 52 -4.63 1.99 8.76
N VAL A 53 -4.09 3.22 8.84
CA VAL A 53 -3.57 3.94 7.69
C VAL A 53 -2.12 4.34 7.95
N PHE A 54 -1.24 3.89 7.06
CA PHE A 54 0.13 4.34 6.88
C PHE A 54 0.40 4.53 5.37
N ASP A 55 1.64 4.39 4.95
CA ASP A 55 2.03 4.59 3.56
C ASP A 55 1.14 3.85 2.56
N PRO A 56 0.65 4.52 1.52
CA PRO A 56 -0.21 3.91 0.52
C PRO A 56 0.53 3.50 -0.76
N ALA A 57 -0.02 2.50 -1.44
CA ALA A 57 0.21 2.26 -2.87
C ALA A 57 -1.10 2.45 -3.63
N ILE A 58 -1.03 3.09 -4.80
CA ILE A 58 -2.20 3.38 -5.64
C ILE A 58 -2.03 2.78 -7.04
N TRP A 59 -3.11 2.19 -7.57
CA TRP A 59 -3.23 1.77 -8.96
C TRP A 59 -4.63 2.02 -9.51
N LYS A 60 -4.85 1.72 -10.76
CA LYS A 60 -6.15 1.87 -11.41
C LYS A 60 -6.48 0.60 -12.20
N GLU A 61 -7.70 0.15 -12.07
CA GLU A 61 -8.29 -0.90 -12.90
C GLU A 61 -9.57 -0.34 -13.53
N ASP A 62 -9.63 -0.38 -14.83
CA ASP A 62 -10.70 0.23 -15.62
C ASP A 62 -10.91 1.71 -15.25
N SER A 63 -12.04 2.05 -14.67
CA SER A 63 -12.38 3.42 -14.23
C SER A 63 -12.21 3.66 -12.73
N ILE A 64 -11.84 2.64 -11.95
CA ILE A 64 -11.75 2.70 -10.49
C ILE A 64 -10.29 2.80 -10.05
N TYR A 65 -10.03 3.73 -9.15
CA TYR A 65 -8.77 3.82 -8.42
C TYR A 65 -8.83 2.93 -7.20
N TYR A 66 -7.78 2.17 -6.99
CA TYR A 66 -7.58 1.36 -5.80
C TYR A 66 -6.35 1.84 -5.04
N ALA A 67 -6.42 1.77 -3.73
CA ALA A 67 -5.28 2.00 -2.87
C ALA A 67 -5.20 0.93 -1.80
N VAL A 68 -3.99 0.44 -1.54
CA VAL A 68 -3.69 -0.37 -0.38
C VAL A 68 -2.84 0.43 0.58
N THR A 69 -3.22 0.45 1.86
CA THR A 69 -2.44 1.09 2.92
C THR A 69 -1.86 0.02 3.84
N GLY A 70 -0.60 0.19 4.23
CA GLY A 70 0.00 -0.61 5.28
C GLY A 70 -0.54 -0.22 6.66
N GLY A 71 -0.39 -1.11 7.62
CA GLY A 71 -0.77 -0.84 8.99
C GLY A 71 -0.60 -2.05 9.90
N ARG A 72 -1.10 -1.90 11.12
CA ARG A 72 -1.11 -2.95 12.14
C ARG A 72 -2.43 -2.95 12.88
N THR A 73 -2.92 -4.13 13.22
CA THR A 73 -4.08 -4.34 14.09
C THR A 73 -3.66 -5.20 15.28
N ASN A 74 -4.26 -4.98 16.44
CA ASN A 74 -3.97 -5.78 17.63
C ASN A 74 -4.81 -7.07 17.66
N THR A 75 -4.72 -7.86 16.59
CA THR A 75 -5.50 -9.09 16.40
C THR A 75 -4.69 -10.37 16.61
N GLY A 76 -3.41 -10.23 16.91
CA GLY A 76 -2.51 -11.36 17.12
C GLY A 76 -2.64 -12.00 18.48
N PRO A 77 -1.96 -13.14 18.70
CA PRO A 77 -1.93 -13.84 19.98
C PRO A 77 -1.48 -12.90 21.12
N GLY A 78 -2.23 -12.87 22.22
CA GLY A 78 -1.95 -11.97 23.34
C GLY A 78 -2.09 -10.49 22.99
N ASN A 79 -3.00 -10.14 22.08
CA ASN A 79 -3.21 -8.77 21.58
C ASN A 79 -1.96 -8.13 20.94
N LYS A 80 -1.05 -8.95 20.44
CA LYS A 80 0.10 -8.42 19.70
C LYS A 80 -0.31 -7.79 18.39
N ALA A 81 0.41 -6.74 18.02
CA ALA A 81 0.23 -6.11 16.72
C ALA A 81 0.56 -7.08 15.59
N MET A 82 -0.30 -7.13 14.61
CA MET A 82 -0.14 -7.92 13.37
C MET A 82 -0.25 -6.99 12.19
N ARG A 83 0.54 -7.24 11.15
CA ARG A 83 0.41 -6.51 9.88
C ARG A 83 -1.02 -6.58 9.36
N SER A 84 -1.51 -5.46 8.88
CA SER A 84 -2.80 -5.35 8.21
C SER A 84 -2.63 -4.50 6.96
N THR A 85 -3.25 -4.91 5.87
CA THR A 85 -3.24 -4.18 4.61
C THR A 85 -4.68 -3.91 4.22
N SER A 86 -5.06 -2.64 4.25
CA SER A 86 -6.44 -2.21 4.00
C SER A 86 -6.61 -1.77 2.55
N LEU A 87 -7.62 -2.30 1.86
CA LEU A 87 -7.98 -1.91 0.50
C LEU A 87 -9.03 -0.82 0.51
N PHE A 88 -8.82 0.16 -0.33
CA PHE A 88 -9.76 1.25 -0.59
C PHE A 88 -10.00 1.41 -2.08
N SER A 89 -11.19 1.91 -2.44
CA SER A 89 -11.54 2.26 -3.82
C SER A 89 -12.05 3.69 -3.93
N SER A 90 -11.88 4.30 -5.10
CA SER A 90 -12.38 5.63 -5.42
C SER A 90 -12.66 5.79 -6.91
N GLN A 91 -13.70 6.52 -7.27
CA GLN A 91 -13.99 6.90 -8.65
C GLN A 91 -13.40 8.27 -9.03
N ASP A 92 -13.12 9.11 -8.05
CA ASP A 92 -12.82 10.54 -8.27
C ASP A 92 -11.55 11.04 -7.56
N LEU A 93 -10.83 10.16 -6.87
CA LEU A 93 -9.65 10.46 -6.04
C LEU A 93 -9.96 11.28 -4.78
N LYS A 94 -11.20 11.69 -4.55
CA LYS A 94 -11.61 12.55 -3.43
C LYS A 94 -12.28 11.75 -2.33
N ILE A 95 -13.22 10.88 -2.74
CA ILE A 95 -13.99 10.04 -1.83
C ILE A 95 -13.45 8.63 -1.95
N TRP A 96 -12.95 8.10 -0.83
CA TRP A 96 -12.41 6.75 -0.74
C TRP A 96 -13.28 5.90 0.17
N LYS A 97 -13.62 4.73 -0.31
CA LYS A 97 -14.41 3.73 0.41
C LYS A 97 -13.47 2.63 0.89
N TYR A 98 -13.52 2.30 2.16
CA TYR A 98 -12.90 1.08 2.67
C TYR A 98 -13.65 -0.14 2.14
N GLU A 99 -12.95 -1.07 1.55
CA GLU A 99 -13.51 -2.31 1.03
C GLU A 99 -13.31 -3.46 2.04
N HIS A 100 -12.09 -3.86 2.29
CA HIS A 100 -11.73 -4.96 3.19
C HIS A 100 -10.22 -5.04 3.40
N ASN A 101 -9.76 -6.04 4.16
CA ASN A 101 -8.34 -6.37 4.22
C ASN A 101 -7.90 -6.97 2.87
N PHE A 102 -6.85 -6.39 2.27
CA PHE A 102 -6.37 -6.72 0.94
C PHE A 102 -5.82 -8.15 0.82
N MET A 103 -5.14 -8.63 1.88
CA MET A 103 -4.55 -9.98 1.88
C MET A 103 -5.48 -11.01 2.49
N LYS A 104 -5.55 -12.15 1.84
CA LYS A 104 -6.29 -13.34 2.29
C LYS A 104 -5.34 -14.51 2.50
N ASN A 105 -5.64 -15.34 3.51
CA ASN A 105 -4.89 -16.57 3.80
C ASN A 105 -3.37 -16.33 3.97
N GLU A 106 -3.00 -15.18 4.51
CA GLU A 106 -1.61 -14.86 4.75
C GLU A 106 -1.06 -15.68 5.91
N CYS A 107 -0.05 -16.53 5.62
CA CYS A 107 0.64 -17.34 6.61
C CYS A 107 2.05 -16.84 6.95
N PHE A 108 2.50 -15.75 6.34
CA PHE A 108 3.84 -15.17 6.51
C PHE A 108 3.81 -13.93 7.40
N LEU A 109 3.15 -14.03 8.55
CA LEU A 109 2.81 -12.88 9.37
C LEU A 109 3.34 -13.02 10.81
N PRO A 110 4.62 -12.72 11.05
CA PRO A 110 5.14 -12.72 12.41
C PRO A 110 4.55 -11.57 13.23
N PRO A 111 4.35 -11.78 14.54
CA PRO A 111 3.90 -10.72 15.44
C PRO A 111 4.86 -9.53 15.45
N GLY A 112 4.31 -8.32 15.49
CA GLY A 112 5.07 -7.07 15.50
C GLY A 112 5.48 -6.56 14.13
N GLU A 113 5.18 -7.30 13.06
CA GLU A 113 5.44 -6.89 11.68
C GLU A 113 4.52 -5.75 11.28
N ASP A 114 5.02 -4.89 10.40
CA ASP A 114 4.23 -3.87 9.71
C ASP A 114 4.47 -3.95 8.19
N ALA A 115 3.68 -3.22 7.42
CA ALA A 115 3.80 -3.16 5.97
C ALA A 115 3.97 -1.70 5.53
N SER A 116 5.09 -1.10 5.92
CA SER A 116 5.41 0.27 5.48
C SER A 116 5.82 0.29 4.01
N CYS A 117 5.57 1.41 3.35
CA CYS A 117 5.92 1.64 1.96
C CYS A 117 5.46 0.50 1.02
N PRO A 118 4.19 0.08 1.07
CA PRO A 118 3.70 -1.01 0.23
C PRO A 118 3.79 -0.65 -1.25
N TYR A 119 4.02 -1.67 -2.07
CA TYR A 119 3.98 -1.56 -3.51
C TYR A 119 3.39 -2.84 -4.10
N PHE A 120 2.39 -2.71 -4.96
CA PHE A 120 1.69 -3.84 -5.56
C PHE A 120 1.79 -3.78 -7.07
N TRP A 121 2.28 -4.86 -7.71
CA TRP A 121 2.58 -4.86 -9.13
C TRP A 121 2.44 -6.25 -9.76
N PRO A 122 1.94 -6.36 -11.02
CA PRO A 122 1.99 -7.61 -11.75
C PRO A 122 3.42 -7.97 -12.15
N ILE A 123 3.78 -9.24 -12.02
CA ILE A 123 5.09 -9.78 -12.40
C ILE A 123 4.92 -11.16 -13.07
N GLY A 124 5.20 -11.25 -14.36
CA GLY A 124 4.92 -12.43 -15.15
C GLY A 124 3.42 -12.77 -15.13
N ASN A 125 3.08 -13.96 -14.71
CA ASN A 125 1.71 -14.44 -14.54
C ASN A 125 1.18 -14.30 -13.10
N ARG A 126 1.90 -13.61 -12.25
CA ARG A 126 1.58 -13.42 -10.81
C ARG A 126 1.63 -11.95 -10.42
N TYR A 127 1.52 -11.71 -9.12
CA TYR A 127 1.66 -10.39 -8.53
C TYR A 127 2.73 -10.41 -7.43
N ILE A 128 3.41 -9.28 -7.27
CA ILE A 128 4.35 -9.03 -6.18
C ILE A 128 3.79 -7.94 -5.29
N PHE A 129 3.86 -8.17 -3.98
CA PHE A 129 3.63 -7.16 -2.96
C PHE A 129 4.94 -6.90 -2.23
N LEU A 130 5.50 -5.71 -2.43
CA LEU A 130 6.70 -5.24 -1.74
C LEU A 130 6.30 -4.46 -0.51
N PHE A 131 7.07 -4.58 0.54
CA PHE A 131 6.91 -3.76 1.73
C PHE A 131 8.21 -3.67 2.53
N PHE A 132 8.27 -2.68 3.39
CA PHE A 132 9.33 -2.54 4.37
C PHE A 132 8.76 -2.83 5.76
N SER A 133 9.51 -3.61 6.54
CA SER A 133 9.23 -3.85 7.94
C SER A 133 10.27 -3.14 8.81
N HIS A 134 9.82 -2.37 9.79
CA HIS A 134 10.70 -1.73 10.77
C HIS A 134 11.42 -2.73 11.67
N THR A 135 10.98 -3.98 11.71
CA THR A 135 11.61 -5.02 12.53
C THR A 135 12.53 -5.93 11.72
N THR A 136 12.23 -6.18 10.46
CA THR A 136 12.87 -7.24 9.67
C THR A 136 13.37 -6.81 8.30
N GLY A 137 13.21 -5.54 7.93
CA GLY A 137 13.71 -4.95 6.67
C GLY A 137 12.78 -5.16 5.48
N SER A 138 13.31 -4.97 4.28
CA SER A 138 12.55 -5.06 3.03
C SER A 138 12.24 -6.50 2.65
N GLN A 139 10.99 -6.72 2.30
CA GLN A 139 10.43 -8.03 2.00
C GLN A 139 9.51 -7.97 0.79
N TYR A 140 9.18 -9.15 0.27
CA TYR A 140 8.19 -9.29 -0.78
C TYR A 140 7.37 -10.55 -0.60
N LEU A 141 6.13 -10.48 -1.05
CA LEU A 141 5.25 -11.62 -1.21
C LEU A 141 4.97 -11.81 -2.69
N LEU A 142 5.01 -13.06 -3.17
CA LEU A 142 4.49 -13.41 -4.48
C LEU A 142 3.17 -14.16 -4.27
N GLY A 143 2.20 -13.88 -5.14
CA GLY A 143 0.89 -14.47 -4.99
C GLY A 143 0.01 -14.27 -6.21
N ASP A 144 -1.23 -14.67 -6.05
CA ASP A 144 -2.28 -14.54 -7.03
C ASP A 144 -3.23 -13.41 -6.62
N TYR A 145 -3.63 -12.61 -7.58
CA TYR A 145 -4.61 -11.55 -7.35
C TYR A 145 -5.94 -11.92 -7.99
N ASN A 146 -6.95 -12.10 -7.16
CA ASN A 146 -8.32 -12.29 -7.62
C ASN A 146 -8.93 -10.91 -7.91
N LYS A 147 -9.15 -10.62 -9.19
CA LYS A 147 -9.71 -9.34 -9.63
C LYS A 147 -11.20 -9.17 -9.32
N GLU A 148 -11.94 -10.25 -9.15
CA GLU A 148 -13.37 -10.17 -8.80
C GLU A 148 -13.55 -9.82 -7.33
N GLU A 149 -12.71 -10.38 -6.48
CA GLU A 149 -12.72 -10.12 -5.04
C GLU A 149 -11.83 -8.94 -4.64
N HIS A 150 -10.97 -8.47 -5.53
CA HIS A 150 -9.89 -7.52 -5.25
C HIS A 150 -9.02 -7.93 -4.06
N CYS A 151 -8.71 -9.24 -3.97
CA CYS A 151 -7.93 -9.83 -2.90
C CYS A 151 -6.62 -10.42 -3.42
N PHE A 152 -5.55 -10.23 -2.66
CA PHE A 152 -4.25 -10.83 -2.90
C PHE A 152 -4.07 -12.07 -2.02
N TYR A 153 -3.65 -13.17 -2.63
CA TYR A 153 -3.40 -14.46 -2.00
C TYR A 153 -1.91 -14.77 -2.04
N PRO A 154 -1.14 -14.42 -1.01
CA PRO A 154 0.29 -14.68 -0.99
C PRO A 154 0.56 -16.18 -0.85
N THR A 155 1.49 -16.68 -1.68
CA THR A 155 1.90 -18.09 -1.69
C THR A 155 3.39 -18.28 -1.47
N PHE A 156 4.16 -17.17 -1.51
CA PHE A 156 5.60 -17.18 -1.28
C PHE A 156 6.02 -15.90 -0.59
N HIS A 157 6.98 -16.01 0.32
CA HIS A 157 7.59 -14.90 1.04
C HIS A 157 9.10 -14.91 0.81
N GLY A 158 9.66 -13.76 0.49
CA GLY A 158 11.11 -13.57 0.37
C GLY A 158 11.56 -12.26 1.01
N ARG A 159 12.86 -12.17 1.20
CA ARG A 159 13.53 -10.99 1.74
C ARG A 159 14.57 -10.50 0.76
N PHE A 160 14.72 -9.17 0.65
CA PHE A 160 15.80 -8.57 -0.12
C PHE A 160 17.11 -8.55 0.67
N ASN A 161 17.01 -8.45 1.99
CA ASN A 161 18.14 -8.53 2.90
C ASN A 161 17.70 -9.14 4.24
N PHE A 162 18.67 -9.66 4.99
CA PHE A 162 18.45 -10.27 6.30
C PHE A 162 18.76 -9.31 7.47
N MET A 163 18.94 -8.03 7.19
CA MET A 163 19.24 -7.03 8.20
C MET A 163 17.97 -6.27 8.56
N SER A 164 17.87 -5.89 9.84
CA SER A 164 16.92 -4.90 10.29
C SER A 164 17.21 -3.55 9.61
N PHE A 165 16.35 -2.57 9.81
CA PHE A 165 16.42 -1.28 9.12
C PHE A 165 17.71 -0.45 9.40
N LEU A 166 18.56 -0.82 10.34
CA LEU A 166 19.81 -0.15 10.67
C LEU A 166 21.04 -1.06 10.46
N PRO A 167 22.14 -0.47 9.97
CA PRO A 167 22.32 0.41 8.82
C PRO A 167 22.48 -0.39 7.53
N GLY A 168 21.93 0.03 6.45
CA GLY A 168 22.15 -0.54 5.12
C GLY A 168 21.04 -1.43 4.59
N GLY A 169 19.87 -1.40 5.19
CA GLY A 169 18.66 -2.04 4.63
C GLY A 169 18.11 -1.30 3.40
N VAL A 170 17.47 -2.04 2.51
CA VAL A 170 16.69 -1.46 1.42
C VAL A 170 15.40 -0.91 2.02
N HIS A 171 15.10 0.36 1.75
CA HIS A 171 13.88 1.04 2.18
C HIS A 171 13.00 1.38 0.98
N ALA A 172 11.69 1.44 1.19
CA ALA A 172 10.72 1.86 0.19
C ALA A 172 10.94 1.25 -1.20
N PRO A 173 11.01 -0.09 -1.32
CA PRO A 173 11.25 -0.74 -2.60
C PRO A 173 10.10 -0.48 -3.57
N SER A 174 10.42 -0.35 -4.86
CA SER A 174 9.44 -0.23 -5.92
C SER A 174 9.81 -1.13 -7.10
N VAL A 175 8.82 -1.48 -7.92
CA VAL A 175 9.00 -2.32 -9.12
C VAL A 175 8.61 -1.54 -10.37
N ARG A 176 9.35 -1.78 -11.44
CA ARG A 176 9.03 -1.28 -12.78
C ARG A 176 9.29 -2.37 -13.82
N THR A 177 8.38 -2.53 -14.74
CA THR A 177 8.64 -3.35 -15.92
C THR A 177 9.62 -2.63 -16.83
N VAL A 178 10.72 -3.28 -17.19
CA VAL A 178 11.67 -2.79 -18.19
C VAL A 178 11.62 -3.77 -19.37
N LEU A 179 11.31 -3.24 -20.55
CA LEU A 179 11.44 -3.99 -21.81
C LEU A 179 12.88 -3.85 -22.28
N TYR A 180 13.61 -4.97 -22.33
CA TYR A 180 14.87 -5.03 -23.06
C TYR A 180 14.54 -5.29 -24.54
N ILE A 181 14.88 -4.35 -25.40
CA ILE A 181 14.78 -4.45 -26.86
C ILE A 181 16.10 -5.00 -27.39
#